data_0a122a0e7cda94d9af236f366b9a7c72
#
_entry.id   0a122a0e7cda94d9af236f366b9a7c72
#
_cell.length_a   1.000
_cell.length_b   1.000
_cell.length_c   1.000
_cell.angle_alpha   90.00
_cell.angle_beta   90.00
_cell.angle_gamma   90.00
#
_symmetry.space_group_name_H-M   'P 1'
#
loop_
_entity.id
_entity.type
_entity.pdbx_description
1 polymer ?
#
loop_
_entity_poly.entity_id
_entity_poly.type
_entity_poly.pdbx_seq_one_letter_code
_entity_poly.pdbx_strand_id
1 'polypeptide(L)'
;VKVMAKLGGNEETETAVDKALAFLASTQAEDGRWDLSENSGAANHDMAAIAFALLAFYGRGETHNSECQYREVVDKGIRWLIDQQDKADGDLRGKNPKGDMYDHGIASLAMIEAYGVTKDTELLRPRAIAAVEFITTAQHEEGGWRYKPGQKGDLSVSGWMVMALASAKWSGLRVKDETIDGARRFLKEVSSGKDNGAFGYTDKVGGG
;
A
#
# COMPACT_ATOMS: atom_id res chain seq x y z
N VAL A 1 -9.66 11.28 21.45
CA VAL A 1 -10.63 12.40 21.41
C VAL A 1 -9.92 13.78 21.42
N LYS A 2 -9.00 14.07 22.37
CA LYS A 2 -8.37 15.41 22.43
C LYS A 2 -7.43 15.75 21.26
N VAL A 3 -6.77 14.75 20.63
CA VAL A 3 -5.89 14.96 19.47
C VAL A 3 -6.72 15.12 18.20
N MET A 4 -7.77 14.34 18.02
CA MET A 4 -8.68 14.41 16.87
C MET A 4 -9.36 15.77 16.78
N ALA A 5 -9.88 16.31 17.89
CA ALA A 5 -10.47 17.65 17.92
C ALA A 5 -9.49 18.77 17.51
N LYS A 6 -8.20 18.63 17.81
CA LYS A 6 -7.16 19.59 17.38
C LYS A 6 -6.86 19.52 15.87
N LEU A 7 -7.17 18.38 15.22
CA LEU A 7 -6.97 18.15 13.78
C LEU A 7 -8.26 18.33 12.97
N GLY A 8 -9.33 18.89 13.57
CA GLY A 8 -10.60 19.14 12.91
C GLY A 8 -11.61 18.00 12.99
N GLY A 9 -11.30 16.92 13.70
CA GLY A 9 -12.24 15.81 13.96
C GLY A 9 -13.31 16.22 14.99
N ASN A 10 -14.53 15.74 14.79
CA ASN A 10 -15.66 15.92 15.68
C ASN A 10 -16.46 14.61 15.83
N GLU A 11 -17.54 14.61 16.60
CA GLU A 11 -18.37 13.43 16.83
C GLU A 11 -19.00 12.88 15.54
N GLU A 12 -19.36 13.74 14.61
CA GLU A 12 -19.92 13.33 13.31
C GLU A 12 -18.89 12.60 12.45
N THR A 13 -17.64 13.09 12.41
CA THR A 13 -16.53 12.43 11.68
C THR A 13 -16.18 11.10 12.30
N GLU A 14 -16.15 10.97 13.64
CA GLU A 14 -15.91 9.72 14.34
C GLU A 14 -17.03 8.70 14.01
N THR A 15 -18.29 9.13 14.08
CA THR A 15 -19.44 8.31 13.72
C THR A 15 -19.38 7.84 12.26
N ALA A 16 -18.93 8.70 11.34
CA ALA A 16 -18.77 8.33 9.93
C ALA A 16 -17.68 7.26 9.74
N VAL A 17 -16.54 7.39 10.43
CA VAL A 17 -15.47 6.39 10.41
C VAL A 17 -15.98 5.05 10.98
N ASP A 18 -16.66 5.06 12.14
CA ASP A 18 -17.18 3.84 12.76
C ASP A 18 -18.18 3.11 11.83
N LYS A 19 -19.06 3.85 11.14
CA LYS A 19 -19.98 3.29 10.14
C LYS A 19 -19.24 2.70 8.94
N ALA A 20 -18.20 3.37 8.46
CA ALA A 20 -17.39 2.90 7.33
C ALA A 20 -16.65 1.59 7.67
N LEU A 21 -16.05 1.51 8.86
CA LEU A 21 -15.37 0.29 9.31
C LEU A 21 -16.35 -0.86 9.54
N ALA A 22 -17.55 -0.59 10.11
CA ALA A 22 -18.60 -1.57 10.25
C ALA A 22 -19.09 -2.11 8.90
N PHE A 23 -19.22 -1.24 7.89
CA PHE A 23 -19.53 -1.63 6.52
C PHE A 23 -18.43 -2.53 5.93
N LEU A 24 -17.17 -2.12 6.01
CA LEU A 24 -16.05 -2.95 5.54
C LEU A 24 -16.05 -4.31 6.23
N ALA A 25 -16.23 -4.37 7.55
CA ALA A 25 -16.27 -5.62 8.28
C ALA A 25 -17.44 -6.53 7.83
N SER A 26 -18.60 -5.95 7.53
CA SER A 26 -19.78 -6.71 7.10
C SER A 26 -19.71 -7.23 5.67
N THR A 27 -18.85 -6.65 4.85
CA THR A 27 -18.65 -7.02 3.42
C THR A 27 -17.43 -7.91 3.18
N GLN A 28 -16.67 -8.25 4.23
CA GLN A 28 -15.57 -9.19 4.11
C GLN A 28 -16.05 -10.60 3.83
N ALA A 29 -15.50 -11.26 2.82
CA ALA A 29 -15.77 -12.65 2.50
C ALA A 29 -15.21 -13.60 3.58
N GLU A 30 -15.69 -14.84 3.63
CA GLU A 30 -15.28 -15.84 4.62
C GLU A 30 -13.78 -16.14 4.59
N ASP A 31 -13.16 -16.08 3.40
CA ASP A 31 -11.72 -16.28 3.21
C ASP A 31 -10.85 -15.07 3.60
N GLY A 32 -11.47 -13.95 3.97
CA GLY A 32 -10.80 -12.74 4.44
C GLY A 32 -10.59 -11.65 3.38
N ARG A 33 -10.97 -11.89 2.12
CA ARG A 33 -10.84 -10.88 1.05
C ARG A 33 -12.04 -9.92 1.00
N TRP A 34 -11.86 -8.82 0.29
CA TRP A 34 -12.91 -7.97 -0.22
C TRP A 34 -12.98 -8.12 -1.74
N ASP A 35 -13.98 -8.82 -2.22
CA ASP A 35 -14.16 -9.15 -3.63
C ASP A 35 -14.74 -7.95 -4.40
N LEU A 36 -13.95 -7.41 -5.33
CA LEU A 36 -14.39 -6.30 -6.18
C LEU A 36 -15.19 -6.77 -7.39
N SER A 37 -15.14 -8.05 -7.76
CA SER A 37 -15.78 -8.57 -8.97
C SER A 37 -17.31 -8.46 -8.91
N GLU A 38 -17.89 -8.57 -7.71
CA GLU A 38 -19.34 -8.48 -7.54
C GLU A 38 -19.90 -7.05 -7.64
N ASN A 39 -19.08 -6.02 -7.36
CA ASN A 39 -19.55 -4.65 -7.21
C ASN A 39 -18.99 -3.65 -8.21
N SER A 40 -17.85 -3.92 -8.83
CA SER A 40 -17.15 -2.94 -9.69
C SER A 40 -16.68 -3.49 -11.03
N GLY A 41 -16.76 -4.79 -11.25
CA GLY A 41 -16.20 -5.45 -12.44
C GLY A 41 -14.67 -5.46 -12.50
N ALA A 42 -13.97 -5.02 -11.45
CA ALA A 42 -12.51 -4.92 -11.37
C ALA A 42 -11.89 -6.22 -10.82
N ALA A 43 -12.20 -7.35 -11.44
CA ALA A 43 -11.86 -8.71 -10.98
C ALA A 43 -10.36 -9.00 -10.75
N ASN A 44 -9.46 -8.06 -11.05
CA ASN A 44 -8.02 -8.31 -11.03
C ASN A 44 -7.29 -7.53 -9.93
N HIS A 45 -8.01 -6.80 -9.06
CA HIS A 45 -7.44 -5.87 -8.09
C HIS A 45 -7.82 -6.17 -6.64
N ASP A 46 -8.08 -7.43 -6.31
CA ASP A 46 -8.41 -7.86 -4.94
C ASP A 46 -7.28 -7.53 -3.96
N MET A 47 -6.03 -7.57 -4.42
CA MET A 47 -4.87 -7.20 -3.59
C MET A 47 -4.95 -5.74 -3.14
N ALA A 48 -5.29 -4.82 -4.04
CA ALA A 48 -5.47 -3.41 -3.71
C ALA A 48 -6.71 -3.19 -2.82
N ALA A 49 -7.81 -3.91 -3.08
CA ALA A 49 -9.03 -3.82 -2.27
C ALA A 49 -8.79 -4.19 -0.82
N ILE A 50 -8.17 -5.35 -0.59
CA ILE A 50 -7.78 -5.81 0.76
C ILE A 50 -6.86 -4.82 1.42
N ALA A 51 -5.84 -4.36 0.70
CA ALA A 51 -4.86 -3.44 1.26
C ALA A 51 -5.50 -2.11 1.70
N PHE A 52 -6.41 -1.53 0.92
CA PHE A 52 -7.15 -0.33 1.31
C PHE A 52 -8.04 -0.57 2.53
N ALA A 53 -8.73 -1.70 2.60
CA ALA A 53 -9.55 -2.05 3.76
C ALA A 53 -8.67 -2.18 5.02
N LEU A 54 -7.55 -2.90 4.94
CA LEU A 54 -6.61 -3.04 6.06
C LEU A 54 -6.03 -1.69 6.50
N LEU A 55 -5.63 -0.83 5.57
CA LEU A 55 -5.14 0.52 5.88
C LEU A 55 -6.18 1.37 6.62
N ALA A 56 -7.48 1.24 6.27
CA ALA A 56 -8.56 1.92 6.99
C ALA A 56 -8.65 1.44 8.45
N PHE A 57 -8.58 0.13 8.69
CA PHE A 57 -8.56 -0.44 10.04
C PHE A 57 -7.32 0.00 10.84
N TYR A 58 -6.11 -0.02 10.22
CA TYR A 58 -4.89 0.43 10.90
C TYR A 58 -4.94 1.91 11.27
N GLY A 59 -5.56 2.75 10.43
CA GLY A 59 -5.80 4.16 10.75
C GLY A 59 -6.64 4.39 12.00
N ARG A 60 -7.51 3.44 12.36
CA ARG A 60 -8.29 3.43 13.62
C ARG A 60 -7.57 2.77 14.79
N GLY A 61 -6.42 2.12 14.53
CA GLY A 61 -5.67 1.37 15.53
C GLY A 61 -6.11 -0.08 15.69
N GLU A 62 -6.96 -0.58 14.79
CA GLU A 62 -7.38 -1.98 14.74
C GLU A 62 -6.26 -2.84 14.15
N THR A 63 -5.81 -3.87 14.84
CA THR A 63 -4.73 -4.74 14.39
C THR A 63 -5.05 -6.21 14.66
N HIS A 64 -4.34 -7.12 14.00
CA HIS A 64 -4.54 -8.57 14.14
C HIS A 64 -4.10 -9.12 15.52
N ASN A 65 -3.23 -8.41 16.25
CA ASN A 65 -2.63 -8.87 17.50
C ASN A 65 -2.97 -8.00 18.71
N SER A 66 -3.89 -7.03 18.60
CA SER A 66 -4.40 -6.24 19.72
C SER A 66 -5.80 -6.67 20.11
N GLU A 67 -6.19 -6.38 21.37
CA GLU A 67 -7.58 -6.52 21.82
C GLU A 67 -8.38 -5.32 21.29
N CYS A 68 -9.04 -5.52 20.14
CA CYS A 68 -9.81 -4.49 19.46
C CYS A 68 -11.06 -5.08 18.79
N GLN A 69 -11.99 -4.21 18.39
CA GLN A 69 -13.29 -4.61 17.88
C GLN A 69 -13.21 -5.45 16.61
N TYR A 70 -12.29 -5.11 15.69
CA TYR A 70 -12.19 -5.72 14.37
C TYR A 70 -10.97 -6.64 14.22
N ARG A 71 -10.42 -7.13 15.34
CA ARG A 71 -9.24 -8.01 15.32
C ARG A 71 -9.38 -9.19 14.35
N GLU A 72 -10.49 -9.92 14.39
CA GLU A 72 -10.68 -11.08 13.53
C GLU A 72 -10.79 -10.71 12.05
N VAL A 73 -11.42 -9.58 11.74
CA VAL A 73 -11.53 -9.04 10.38
C VAL A 73 -10.12 -8.71 9.86
N VAL A 74 -9.32 -8.01 10.66
CA VAL A 74 -7.95 -7.64 10.29
C VAL A 74 -7.06 -8.88 10.18
N ASP A 75 -7.17 -9.85 11.09
CA ASP A 75 -6.39 -11.10 11.05
C ASP A 75 -6.69 -11.92 9.79
N LYS A 76 -7.95 -12.09 9.42
CA LYS A 76 -8.33 -12.78 8.19
C LYS A 76 -7.79 -12.06 6.95
N GLY A 77 -7.95 -10.76 6.87
CA GLY A 77 -7.49 -9.97 5.73
C GLY A 77 -5.97 -10.00 5.57
N ILE A 78 -5.20 -9.82 6.65
CA ILE A 78 -3.74 -9.85 6.55
C ILE A 78 -3.20 -11.25 6.24
N ARG A 79 -3.82 -12.32 6.74
CA ARG A 79 -3.43 -13.69 6.39
C ARG A 79 -3.72 -14.00 4.94
N TRP A 80 -4.86 -13.57 4.41
CA TRP A 80 -5.15 -13.73 2.99
C TRP A 80 -4.11 -13.00 2.14
N LEU A 81 -3.76 -11.75 2.49
CA LEU A 81 -2.72 -10.98 1.79
C LEU A 81 -1.36 -11.71 1.79
N ILE A 82 -0.97 -12.28 2.94
CA ILE A 82 0.25 -13.08 3.09
C ILE A 82 0.22 -14.32 2.19
N ASP A 83 -0.92 -15.01 2.11
CA ASP A 83 -1.05 -16.21 1.30
C ASP A 83 -0.98 -15.92 -0.20
N GLN A 84 -1.34 -14.71 -0.63
CA GLN A 84 -1.20 -14.27 -2.01
C GLN A 84 0.23 -13.87 -2.38
N GLN A 85 1.08 -13.52 -1.41
CA GLN A 85 2.46 -13.14 -1.69
C GLN A 85 3.25 -14.30 -2.29
N ASP A 86 3.98 -14.03 -3.38
CA ASP A 86 4.93 -15.00 -3.93
C ASP A 86 6.10 -15.20 -2.94
N LYS A 87 6.34 -16.47 -2.60
CA LYS A 87 7.38 -16.84 -1.63
C LYS A 87 8.79 -16.78 -2.21
N ALA A 88 8.91 -16.80 -3.53
CA ALA A 88 10.20 -16.79 -4.20
C ALA A 88 10.81 -15.38 -4.27
N ASP A 89 9.99 -14.37 -4.54
CA ASP A 89 10.46 -12.99 -4.80
C ASP A 89 9.74 -11.90 -4.02
N GLY A 90 8.67 -12.24 -3.28
CA GLY A 90 7.92 -11.27 -2.48
C GLY A 90 6.85 -10.48 -3.24
N ASP A 91 6.55 -10.87 -4.49
CA ASP A 91 5.54 -10.21 -5.34
C ASP A 91 4.14 -10.27 -4.70
N LEU A 92 3.51 -9.11 -4.57
CA LEU A 92 2.15 -8.91 -4.02
C LEU A 92 1.14 -8.49 -5.09
N ARG A 93 1.36 -8.82 -6.37
CA ARG A 93 0.35 -8.61 -7.42
C ARG A 93 -0.77 -9.65 -7.42
N GLY A 94 -0.73 -10.59 -6.49
CA GLY A 94 -1.66 -11.72 -6.41
C GLY A 94 -1.31 -12.88 -7.35
N LYS A 95 -2.08 -13.96 -7.25
CA LYS A 95 -1.80 -15.21 -7.98
C LYS A 95 -2.71 -15.43 -9.17
N ASN A 96 -4.02 -15.36 -8.97
CA ASN A 96 -5.03 -15.64 -9.99
C ASN A 96 -6.31 -14.83 -9.75
N PRO A 97 -6.64 -13.89 -10.62
CA PRO A 97 -5.76 -13.36 -11.66
C PRO A 97 -4.63 -12.52 -11.08
N LYS A 98 -3.51 -12.42 -11.81
CA LYS A 98 -2.38 -11.58 -11.40
C LYS A 98 -2.67 -10.12 -11.78
N GLY A 99 -2.64 -9.24 -10.79
CA GLY A 99 -2.78 -7.80 -10.97
C GLY A 99 -1.52 -7.13 -11.53
N ASP A 100 -1.46 -5.83 -11.39
CA ASP A 100 -0.32 -5.02 -11.83
C ASP A 100 0.49 -4.43 -10.64
N MET A 101 1.40 -3.50 -10.93
CA MET A 101 2.25 -2.89 -9.90
C MET A 101 1.47 -1.95 -8.97
N TYR A 102 0.25 -1.51 -9.29
CA TYR A 102 -0.62 -0.84 -8.31
C TYR A 102 -0.95 -1.79 -7.16
N ASP A 103 -1.36 -3.02 -7.48
CA ASP A 103 -1.67 -4.04 -6.47
C ASP A 103 -0.46 -4.28 -5.59
N HIS A 104 0.74 -4.44 -6.19
CA HIS A 104 1.95 -4.64 -5.41
C HIS A 104 2.26 -3.46 -4.49
N GLY A 105 2.20 -2.23 -4.99
CA GLY A 105 2.53 -1.03 -4.21
C GLY A 105 1.59 -0.79 -3.04
N ILE A 106 0.28 -0.91 -3.27
CA ILE A 106 -0.75 -0.70 -2.24
C ILE A 106 -0.71 -1.84 -1.21
N ALA A 107 -0.58 -3.10 -1.67
CA ALA A 107 -0.46 -4.26 -0.80
C ALA A 107 0.83 -4.24 0.04
N SER A 108 1.94 -3.79 -0.55
CA SER A 108 3.20 -3.59 0.18
C SER A 108 3.06 -2.53 1.27
N LEU A 109 2.40 -1.41 0.97
CA LEU A 109 2.14 -0.37 1.96
C LEU A 109 1.34 -0.94 3.14
N ALA A 110 0.24 -1.66 2.89
CA ALA A 110 -0.56 -2.27 3.95
C ALA A 110 0.23 -3.29 4.79
N MET A 111 1.05 -4.13 4.15
CA MET A 111 1.91 -5.11 4.83
C MET A 111 2.95 -4.44 5.72
N ILE A 112 3.58 -3.37 5.22
CA ILE A 112 4.61 -2.61 5.94
C ILE A 112 4.00 -1.84 7.11
N GLU A 113 2.84 -1.20 6.91
CA GLU A 113 2.10 -0.51 7.98
C GLU A 113 1.67 -1.49 9.07
N ALA A 114 1.14 -2.68 8.70
CA ALA A 114 0.82 -3.75 9.65
C ALA A 114 2.03 -4.09 10.52
N TYR A 115 3.20 -4.31 9.91
CA TYR A 115 4.44 -4.52 10.65
C TYR A 115 4.83 -3.30 11.48
N GLY A 116 4.71 -2.11 10.92
CA GLY A 116 5.07 -0.84 11.58
C GLY A 116 4.31 -0.62 12.89
N VAL A 117 3.01 -0.90 12.92
CA VAL A 117 2.15 -0.69 14.09
C VAL A 117 2.19 -1.86 15.08
N THR A 118 2.39 -3.10 14.62
CA THR A 118 2.33 -4.29 15.48
C THR A 118 3.69 -4.78 15.96
N LYS A 119 4.74 -4.46 15.22
CA LYS A 119 6.10 -5.01 15.40
C LYS A 119 6.15 -6.54 15.41
N ASP A 120 5.22 -7.18 14.69
CA ASP A 120 5.20 -8.64 14.53
C ASP A 120 6.40 -9.10 13.71
N THR A 121 7.41 -9.61 14.39
CA THR A 121 8.69 -10.04 13.80
C THR A 121 8.63 -11.42 13.17
N GLU A 122 7.66 -12.24 13.53
CA GLU A 122 7.53 -13.62 13.06
C GLU A 122 6.68 -13.70 11.78
N LEU A 123 5.49 -13.13 11.83
CA LEU A 123 4.54 -13.21 10.72
C LEU A 123 4.80 -12.12 9.66
N LEU A 124 4.92 -10.86 10.07
CA LEU A 124 4.88 -9.73 9.14
C LEU A 124 6.25 -9.24 8.68
N ARG A 125 7.25 -9.22 9.56
CA ARG A 125 8.56 -8.67 9.22
C ARG A 125 9.20 -9.32 7.97
N PRO A 126 9.27 -10.65 7.84
CA PRO A 126 9.86 -11.27 6.65
C PRO A 126 9.07 -10.95 5.37
N ARG A 127 7.75 -10.83 5.47
CA ARG A 127 6.87 -10.49 4.35
C ARG A 127 7.03 -9.05 3.88
N ALA A 128 7.13 -8.12 4.83
CA ALA A 128 7.40 -6.71 4.56
C ALA A 128 8.78 -6.52 3.92
N ILE A 129 9.81 -7.23 4.38
CA ILE A 129 11.16 -7.19 3.77
C ILE A 129 11.09 -7.69 2.32
N ALA A 130 10.46 -8.84 2.06
CA ALA A 130 10.34 -9.39 0.72
C ALA A 130 9.59 -8.44 -0.24
N ALA A 131 8.52 -7.79 0.23
CA ALA A 131 7.81 -6.78 -0.55
C ALA A 131 8.70 -5.58 -0.91
N VAL A 132 9.51 -5.07 0.03
CA VAL A 132 10.47 -3.98 -0.22
C VAL A 132 11.55 -4.41 -1.23
N GLU A 133 12.03 -5.65 -1.13
CA GLU A 133 13.01 -6.19 -2.07
C GLU A 133 12.44 -6.30 -3.49
N PHE A 134 11.19 -6.73 -3.62
CA PHE A 134 10.51 -6.77 -4.91
C PHE A 134 10.34 -5.35 -5.51
N ILE A 135 9.91 -4.35 -4.72
CA ILE A 135 9.88 -2.95 -5.18
C ILE A 135 11.24 -2.53 -5.73
N THR A 136 12.32 -2.86 -5.02
CA THR A 136 13.68 -2.51 -5.42
C THR A 136 14.08 -3.16 -6.76
N THR A 137 13.79 -4.46 -6.94
CA THR A 137 14.16 -5.19 -8.15
C THR A 137 13.27 -4.85 -9.35
N ALA A 138 12.04 -4.40 -9.10
CA ALA A 138 11.08 -3.98 -10.11
C ALA A 138 11.31 -2.56 -10.64
N GLN A 139 12.22 -1.78 -10.03
CA GLN A 139 12.49 -0.40 -10.43
C GLN A 139 13.12 -0.36 -11.83
N HIS A 140 12.60 0.54 -12.68
CA HIS A 140 13.23 0.84 -13.97
C HIS A 140 14.56 1.58 -13.77
N GLU A 141 15.49 1.47 -14.72
CA GLU A 141 16.82 2.13 -14.65
C GLU A 141 16.76 3.67 -14.51
N GLU A 142 15.70 4.29 -15.06
CA GLU A 142 15.43 5.72 -14.88
C GLU A 142 14.87 6.06 -13.49
N GLY A 143 14.53 5.08 -12.65
CA GLY A 143 14.20 5.25 -11.24
C GLY A 143 12.71 5.24 -10.90
N GLY A 144 11.81 5.14 -11.87
CA GLY A 144 10.37 5.03 -11.65
C GLY A 144 9.84 3.60 -11.74
N TRP A 145 8.53 3.44 -11.53
CA TRP A 145 7.77 2.21 -11.71
C TRP A 145 6.51 2.47 -12.52
N ARG A 146 6.02 1.42 -13.21
CA ARG A 146 4.77 1.44 -13.94
C ARG A 146 4.06 0.09 -13.77
N TYR A 147 3.14 -0.27 -14.65
CA TYR A 147 2.25 -1.44 -14.51
C TYR A 147 2.97 -2.80 -14.43
N LYS A 148 4.18 -2.91 -14.99
CA LYS A 148 4.98 -4.14 -14.98
C LYS A 148 6.38 -3.86 -14.39
N PRO A 149 7.00 -4.85 -13.71
CA PRO A 149 8.38 -4.74 -13.26
C PRO A 149 9.32 -4.34 -14.40
N GLY A 150 10.24 -3.42 -14.13
CA GLY A 150 11.22 -2.93 -15.09
C GLY A 150 10.65 -2.07 -16.22
N GLN A 151 9.38 -1.70 -16.21
CA GLN A 151 8.79 -0.79 -17.19
C GLN A 151 9.10 0.66 -16.84
N LYS A 152 9.38 1.52 -17.86
CA LYS A 152 9.59 2.96 -17.68
C LYS A 152 8.48 3.58 -16.83
N GLY A 153 8.86 4.37 -15.82
CA GLY A 153 7.99 4.83 -14.76
C GLY A 153 6.87 5.78 -15.19
N ASP A 154 5.81 5.78 -14.40
CA ASP A 154 4.81 6.85 -14.35
C ASP A 154 4.67 7.38 -12.91
N LEU A 155 4.10 8.57 -12.77
CA LEU A 155 3.98 9.26 -11.48
C LEU A 155 3.06 8.51 -10.52
N SER A 156 1.98 7.93 -11.03
CA SER A 156 0.92 7.34 -10.21
C SER A 156 1.39 6.05 -9.53
N VAL A 157 1.93 5.09 -10.28
CA VAL A 157 2.49 3.86 -9.72
C VAL A 157 3.72 4.16 -8.87
N SER A 158 4.62 5.05 -9.35
CA SER A 158 5.80 5.45 -8.58
C SER A 158 5.43 6.09 -7.24
N GLY A 159 4.32 6.81 -7.16
CA GLY A 159 3.82 7.37 -5.91
C GLY A 159 3.55 6.31 -4.85
N TRP A 160 2.86 5.22 -5.21
CA TRP A 160 2.60 4.10 -4.29
C TRP A 160 3.87 3.41 -3.82
N MET A 161 4.84 3.20 -4.73
CA MET A 161 6.14 2.62 -4.37
C MET A 161 6.92 3.51 -3.41
N VAL A 162 6.94 4.82 -3.65
CA VAL A 162 7.60 5.79 -2.75
C VAL A 162 6.93 5.81 -1.37
N MET A 163 5.60 5.76 -1.30
CA MET A 163 4.88 5.68 -0.02
C MET A 163 5.24 4.41 0.74
N ALA A 164 5.25 3.25 0.09
CA ALA A 164 5.63 1.98 0.70
C ALA A 164 7.09 1.99 1.20
N LEU A 165 8.02 2.52 0.41
CA LEU A 165 9.44 2.65 0.80
C LEU A 165 9.64 3.64 1.96
N ALA A 166 8.89 4.74 2.00
CA ALA A 166 8.92 5.70 3.12
C ALA A 166 8.40 5.05 4.41
N SER A 167 7.26 4.37 4.35
CA SER A 167 6.72 3.60 5.47
C SER A 167 7.70 2.53 5.96
N ALA A 168 8.38 1.83 5.05
CA ALA A 168 9.39 0.84 5.37
C ALA A 168 10.55 1.44 6.20
N LYS A 169 11.07 2.61 5.79
CA LYS A 169 12.10 3.32 6.55
C LYS A 169 11.60 3.72 7.94
N TRP A 170 10.39 4.25 8.06
CA TRP A 170 9.81 4.62 9.37
C TRP A 170 9.55 3.41 10.26
N SER A 171 9.22 2.27 9.67
CA SER A 171 9.04 1.01 10.40
C SER A 171 10.35 0.35 10.83
N GLY A 172 11.51 0.89 10.40
CA GLY A 172 12.84 0.36 10.71
C GLY A 172 13.29 -0.76 9.77
N LEU A 173 12.65 -0.91 8.61
CA LEU A 173 13.11 -1.82 7.57
C LEU A 173 14.22 -1.17 6.72
N ARG A 174 15.14 -2.00 6.24
CA ARG A 174 16.20 -1.54 5.34
C ARG A 174 15.62 -1.29 3.95
N VAL A 175 15.87 -0.10 3.43
CA VAL A 175 15.61 0.28 2.03
C VAL A 175 16.95 0.67 1.42
N LYS A 176 17.26 0.19 0.22
CA LYS A 176 18.51 0.53 -0.49
C LYS A 176 18.50 2.00 -0.88
N ASP A 177 19.58 2.70 -0.61
CA ASP A 177 19.69 4.14 -0.93
C ASP A 177 19.62 4.37 -2.44
N GLU A 178 20.17 3.46 -3.25
CA GLU A 178 20.12 3.52 -4.71
C GLU A 178 18.68 3.52 -5.24
N THR A 179 17.78 2.79 -4.59
CA THR A 179 16.34 2.77 -4.93
C THR A 179 15.69 4.12 -4.64
N ILE A 180 15.99 4.71 -3.49
CA ILE A 180 15.50 6.04 -3.12
C ILE A 180 16.05 7.12 -4.07
N ASP A 181 17.34 7.06 -4.39
CA ASP A 181 17.97 8.02 -5.30
C ASP A 181 17.44 7.87 -6.73
N GLY A 182 17.12 6.64 -7.15
CA GLY A 182 16.39 6.36 -8.38
C GLY A 182 15.04 7.07 -8.41
N ALA A 183 14.22 6.87 -7.37
CA ALA A 183 12.91 7.52 -7.26
C ALA A 183 13.02 9.06 -7.28
N ARG A 184 14.01 9.63 -6.61
CA ARG A 184 14.26 11.08 -6.63
C ARG A 184 14.64 11.57 -8.04
N ARG A 185 15.47 10.82 -8.77
CA ARG A 185 15.81 11.18 -10.17
C ARG A 185 14.57 11.19 -11.04
N PHE A 186 13.74 10.15 -10.97
CA PHE A 186 12.49 10.08 -11.72
C PHE A 186 11.56 11.26 -11.40
N LEU A 187 11.30 11.54 -10.11
CA LEU A 187 10.46 12.65 -9.68
C LEU A 187 11.00 13.99 -10.18
N LYS A 188 12.32 14.21 -10.13
CA LYS A 188 12.96 15.41 -10.67
C LYS A 188 12.79 15.51 -12.20
N GLU A 189 12.87 14.39 -12.90
CA GLU A 189 12.72 14.36 -14.36
C GLU A 189 11.32 14.75 -14.81
N VAL A 190 10.27 14.29 -14.10
CA VAL A 190 8.87 14.61 -14.42
C VAL A 190 8.39 15.92 -13.78
N SER A 191 9.21 16.57 -12.93
CA SER A 191 8.86 17.84 -12.29
C SER A 191 9.10 19.04 -13.22
N SER A 192 8.28 20.06 -13.11
CA SER A 192 8.35 21.29 -13.91
C SER A 192 7.75 22.49 -13.16
N GLY A 193 7.77 23.66 -13.83
CA GLY A 193 7.25 24.90 -13.27
C GLY A 193 8.22 25.59 -12.30
N LYS A 194 7.78 26.74 -11.78
CA LYS A 194 8.52 27.49 -10.77
C LYS A 194 8.61 26.64 -9.50
N ASP A 195 9.80 26.47 -8.97
CA ASP A 195 10.07 25.68 -7.76
C ASP A 195 9.77 24.14 -7.91
N ASN A 196 9.69 23.62 -9.15
CA ASN A 196 9.37 22.22 -9.44
C ASN A 196 8.06 21.74 -8.79
N GLY A 197 7.07 22.62 -8.66
CA GLY A 197 5.79 22.34 -7.99
C GLY A 197 4.75 21.62 -8.86
N ALA A 198 5.00 21.40 -10.16
CA ALA A 198 4.15 20.65 -11.06
C ALA A 198 4.82 19.35 -11.50
N PHE A 199 4.04 18.27 -11.61
CA PHE A 199 4.53 16.96 -12.01
C PHE A 199 3.74 16.45 -13.20
N GLY A 200 4.44 16.01 -14.25
CA GLY A 200 3.85 15.29 -15.36
C GLY A 200 3.69 13.81 -15.06
N TYR A 201 2.90 13.11 -15.88
CA TYR A 201 2.62 11.70 -15.67
C TYR A 201 3.83 10.80 -15.99
N THR A 202 4.38 10.91 -17.19
CA THR A 202 5.59 10.20 -17.64
C THR A 202 6.72 11.14 -18.01
N ASP A 203 6.40 12.39 -18.30
CA ASP A 203 7.31 13.42 -18.78
C ASP A 203 6.94 14.76 -18.12
N LYS A 204 7.76 15.79 -18.29
CA LYS A 204 7.46 17.12 -17.75
C LYS A 204 6.14 17.68 -18.25
N VAL A 205 5.41 18.37 -17.41
CA VAL A 205 4.22 19.13 -17.83
C VAL A 205 4.66 20.23 -18.79
N GLY A 206 4.08 20.26 -20.00
CA GLY A 206 4.33 21.31 -20.99
C GLY A 206 5.58 21.11 -21.85
N GLY A 207 6.12 19.91 -21.89
CA GLY A 207 7.12 19.49 -22.88
C GLY A 207 6.43 19.21 -24.23
N GLY A 208 6.09 20.23 -24.97
CA GLY A 208 5.68 20.23 -26.36
C GLY A 208 6.42 21.32 -27.06
#